data_4826f609b42ef13ed21cd78a25e787cc
#
_entry.id   4826f609b42ef13ed21cd78a25e787cc
#
_cell.length_a   1.000
_cell.length_b   1.000
_cell.length_c   1.000
_cell.angle_alpha   90.00
_cell.angle_beta   90.00
_cell.angle_gamma   90.00
#
_symmetry.space_group_name_H-M   'P 1'
#
loop_
_entity.id
_entity.type
_entity.pdbx_description
1 polymer ?
#
loop_
_entity_poly.entity_id
_entity_poly.type
_entity_poly.pdbx_seq_one_letter_code
_entity_poly.pdbx_strand_id
1 'polypeptide(L)'
;MTRPSDPTGDSVLDQLASLGVDHEVMPCDPALADTAAFCAAYGVAPEDSANAILVAGKAEPRSYAVCLLLATCRLDVNGTVRRRLGSRKASFAGFDETEEVTGMTVGGVTPFGLPRALPLWIDGAVMERET
;
A
#
# COMPACT_ATOMS: atom_id res chain seq x y z
N MET A 1 -1.21 -15.23 25.41
CA MET A 1 -1.08 -15.90 24.09
C MET A 1 -0.04 -15.16 23.26
N THR A 2 1.00 -15.83 22.87
CA THR A 2 2.06 -15.20 22.09
C THR A 2 1.58 -14.99 20.65
N ARG A 3 1.62 -13.77 20.17
CA ARG A 3 1.29 -13.43 18.79
C ARG A 3 2.34 -14.03 17.85
N PRO A 4 1.95 -14.67 16.74
CA PRO A 4 2.94 -15.13 15.77
C PRO A 4 3.83 -13.97 15.31
N SER A 5 5.10 -14.27 15.07
CA SER A 5 6.03 -13.27 14.54
C SER A 5 5.55 -12.80 13.17
N ASP A 6 5.32 -11.51 13.03
CA ASP A 6 4.93 -10.86 11.78
C ASP A 6 5.86 -9.67 11.54
N PRO A 7 6.98 -9.89 10.81
CA PRO A 7 7.96 -8.83 10.57
C PRO A 7 7.38 -7.59 9.89
N THR A 8 6.40 -7.76 9.00
CA THR A 8 5.73 -6.64 8.34
C THR A 8 4.89 -5.85 9.34
N GLY A 9 4.09 -6.52 10.14
CA GLY A 9 3.28 -5.89 11.17
C GLY A 9 4.13 -5.15 12.19
N ASP A 10 5.23 -5.77 12.63
CA ASP A 10 6.15 -5.16 13.59
C ASP A 10 6.80 -3.90 13.03
N SER A 11 7.25 -3.91 11.77
CA SER A 11 7.83 -2.74 11.11
C SER A 11 6.83 -1.59 10.98
N VAL A 12 5.58 -1.90 10.66
CA VAL A 12 4.50 -0.91 10.55
C VAL A 12 4.22 -0.27 11.91
N LEU A 13 4.08 -1.08 12.96
CA LEU A 13 3.81 -0.58 14.31
C LEU A 13 4.97 0.27 14.84
N ASP A 14 6.21 -0.13 14.57
CA ASP A 14 7.39 0.64 14.98
C ASP A 14 7.40 2.01 14.32
N GLN A 15 7.09 2.09 13.02
CA GLN A 15 7.04 3.36 12.31
C GLN A 15 5.90 4.25 12.81
N LEU A 16 4.70 3.69 13.03
CA LEU A 16 3.58 4.44 13.57
C LEU A 16 3.90 5.02 14.95
N ALA A 17 4.55 4.25 15.82
CA ALA A 17 4.99 4.71 17.12
C ALA A 17 6.01 5.84 17.01
N SER A 18 6.98 5.70 16.11
CA SER A 18 8.01 6.73 15.92
C SER A 18 7.45 8.03 15.35
N LEU A 19 6.38 7.97 14.54
CA LEU A 19 5.71 9.13 13.98
C LEU A 19 4.70 9.77 14.94
N GLY A 20 4.35 9.10 16.03
CA GLY A 20 3.35 9.57 16.97
C GLY A 20 1.94 9.63 16.40
N VAL A 21 1.62 8.73 15.47
CA VAL A 21 0.31 8.69 14.80
C VAL A 21 -0.68 7.91 15.62
N ASP A 22 -1.83 8.52 15.93
CA ASP A 22 -2.95 7.81 16.54
C ASP A 22 -3.50 6.78 15.56
N HIS A 23 -3.63 5.55 16.02
CA HIS A 23 -4.10 4.45 15.18
C HIS A 23 -4.77 3.37 16.02
N GLU A 24 -5.53 2.52 15.34
CA GLU A 24 -6.14 1.34 15.92
C GLU A 24 -5.71 0.12 15.09
N VAL A 25 -5.32 -0.95 15.76
CA VAL A 25 -4.97 -2.21 15.10
C VAL A 25 -6.18 -3.14 15.16
N MET A 26 -6.67 -3.53 13.98
CA MET A 26 -7.80 -4.44 13.86
C MET A 26 -7.31 -5.81 13.41
N PRO A 27 -7.73 -6.89 14.09
CA PRO A 27 -7.47 -8.22 13.54
C PRO A 27 -8.26 -8.41 12.25
N CYS A 28 -7.60 -8.98 11.23
CA CYS A 28 -8.22 -9.26 9.95
C CYS A 28 -8.04 -10.73 9.60
N ASP A 29 -9.14 -11.41 9.31
CA ASP A 29 -9.09 -12.77 8.79
C ASP A 29 -8.45 -12.75 7.40
N PRO A 30 -7.37 -13.52 7.15
CA PRO A 30 -6.74 -13.56 5.83
C PRO A 30 -7.69 -13.91 4.68
N ALA A 31 -8.75 -14.67 4.95
CA ALA A 31 -9.78 -14.98 3.96
C ALA A 31 -10.60 -13.75 3.55
N LEU A 32 -10.55 -12.67 4.36
CA LEU A 32 -11.28 -11.42 4.13
C LEU A 32 -10.33 -10.27 3.75
N ALA A 33 -9.12 -10.58 3.28
CA ALA A 33 -8.13 -9.56 2.92
C ALA A 33 -8.49 -8.79 1.64
N ASP A 34 -9.41 -9.29 0.81
CA ASP A 34 -9.96 -8.54 -0.30
C ASP A 34 -10.72 -7.31 0.21
N THR A 35 -10.51 -6.15 -0.44
CA THR A 35 -11.06 -4.87 0.04
C THR A 35 -12.57 -4.89 0.22
N ALA A 36 -13.31 -5.41 -0.75
CA ALA A 36 -14.77 -5.47 -0.68
C ALA A 36 -15.25 -6.36 0.47
N ALA A 37 -14.64 -7.54 0.61
CA ALA A 37 -14.97 -8.47 1.69
C ALA A 37 -14.59 -7.90 3.06
N PHE A 38 -13.45 -7.25 3.17
CA PHE A 38 -13.01 -6.59 4.40
C PHE A 38 -13.97 -5.48 4.82
N CYS A 39 -14.31 -4.58 3.91
CA CYS A 39 -15.22 -3.47 4.21
C CYS A 39 -16.59 -3.97 4.67
N ALA A 40 -17.13 -4.99 4.01
CA ALA A 40 -18.42 -5.57 4.37
C ALA A 40 -18.39 -6.25 5.74
N ALA A 41 -17.33 -7.02 6.02
CA ALA A 41 -17.22 -7.81 7.25
C ALA A 41 -16.93 -6.94 8.49
N TYR A 42 -16.12 -5.89 8.34
CA TYR A 42 -15.65 -5.07 9.47
C TYR A 42 -16.35 -3.71 9.56
N GLY A 43 -17.33 -3.46 8.70
CA GLY A 43 -18.11 -2.22 8.76
C GLY A 43 -17.32 -0.97 8.39
N VAL A 44 -16.27 -1.11 7.58
CA VAL A 44 -15.47 0.02 7.10
C VAL A 44 -16.06 0.51 5.77
N ALA A 45 -16.30 1.81 5.66
CA ALA A 45 -16.75 2.38 4.39
C ALA A 45 -15.62 2.28 3.35
N PRO A 46 -15.92 1.91 2.09
CA PRO A 46 -14.87 1.86 1.04
C PRO A 46 -14.13 3.19 0.88
N GLU A 47 -14.80 4.32 1.11
CA GLU A 47 -14.21 5.66 1.07
C GLU A 47 -13.17 5.89 2.18
N ASP A 48 -13.19 5.08 3.23
CA ASP A 48 -12.23 5.14 4.34
C ASP A 48 -11.18 4.03 4.28
N SER A 49 -11.18 3.26 3.20
CA SER A 49 -10.18 2.22 2.96
C SER A 49 -9.22 2.67 1.88
N ALA A 50 -7.92 2.54 2.14
CA ALA A 50 -6.87 2.89 1.19
C ALA A 50 -6.09 1.65 0.79
N ASN A 51 -5.71 1.60 -0.49
CA ASN A 51 -4.87 0.55 -1.05
C ASN A 51 -3.49 1.10 -1.36
N ALA A 52 -2.46 0.34 -1.02
CA ALA A 52 -1.09 0.64 -1.39
C ALA A 52 -0.63 -0.36 -2.45
N ILE A 53 -0.18 0.15 -3.59
CA ILE A 53 0.14 -0.66 -4.76
C ILE A 53 1.52 -0.29 -5.29
N LEU A 54 2.39 -1.28 -5.46
CA LEU A 54 3.69 -1.06 -6.09
C LEU A 54 3.51 -0.99 -7.60
N VAL A 55 4.01 0.08 -8.21
CA VAL A 55 4.06 0.27 -9.66
C VAL A 55 5.50 0.30 -10.11
N ALA A 56 5.74 -0.15 -11.33
CA ALA A 56 7.05 -0.23 -11.94
C ALA A 56 7.08 0.43 -13.30
N GLY A 57 8.08 1.27 -13.53
CA GLY A 57 8.46 1.71 -14.86
C GLY A 57 9.29 0.63 -15.53
N LYS A 58 9.05 0.38 -16.80
CA LYS A 58 9.65 -0.76 -17.51
C LYS A 58 10.99 -0.47 -18.20
N ALA A 59 11.51 0.73 -18.05
CA ALA A 59 12.85 1.05 -18.53
C ALA A 59 13.93 0.45 -17.63
N GLU A 60 15.10 0.18 -18.16
CA GLU A 60 16.26 -0.24 -17.34
C GLU A 60 17.14 0.98 -17.00
N PRO A 61 17.54 1.16 -15.72
CA PRO A 61 17.08 0.39 -14.57
C PRO A 61 15.60 0.64 -14.25
N ARG A 62 14.92 -0.38 -13.70
CA ARG A 62 13.50 -0.25 -13.36
C ARG A 62 13.33 0.77 -12.25
N SER A 63 12.33 1.62 -12.40
CA SER A 63 11.91 2.58 -11.38
C SER A 63 10.64 2.10 -10.69
N TYR A 64 10.51 2.39 -9.40
CA TYR A 64 9.38 1.93 -8.60
C TYR A 64 8.80 3.06 -7.76
N ALA A 65 7.52 2.95 -7.47
CA ALA A 65 6.86 3.77 -6.46
C ALA A 65 5.70 2.98 -5.85
N VAL A 66 5.42 3.23 -4.58
CA VAL A 66 4.19 2.76 -3.96
C VAL A 66 3.16 3.88 -4.09
N CYS A 67 2.00 3.55 -4.64
CA CYS A 67 0.89 4.49 -4.79
C CYS A 67 -0.19 4.17 -3.77
N LEU A 68 -0.57 5.16 -2.97
CA LEU A 68 -1.64 5.05 -1.98
C LEU A 68 -2.86 5.80 -2.50
N LEU A 69 -3.98 5.08 -2.63
CA LEU A 69 -5.24 5.66 -3.10
C LEU A 69 -6.43 5.02 -2.38
N LEU A 70 -7.56 5.71 -2.38
CA LEU A 70 -8.78 5.16 -1.79
C LEU A 70 -9.29 3.97 -2.61
N ALA A 71 -9.93 3.03 -1.94
CA ALA A 71 -10.52 1.84 -2.56
C ALA A 71 -11.54 2.19 -3.65
N THR A 72 -12.16 3.37 -3.57
CA THR A 72 -13.13 3.88 -4.54
C THR A 72 -12.49 4.54 -5.77
N CYS A 73 -11.18 4.71 -5.77
CA CYS A 73 -10.43 5.38 -6.84
C CYS A 73 -9.71 4.38 -7.72
N ARG A 74 -9.43 4.80 -8.95
CA ARG A 74 -8.62 4.04 -9.91
C ARG A 74 -7.27 4.69 -10.09
N LEU A 75 -6.23 3.86 -10.14
CA LEU A 75 -4.87 4.32 -10.40
C LEU A 75 -4.64 4.44 -11.91
N ASP A 76 -4.28 5.63 -12.36
CA ASP A 76 -3.92 5.88 -13.77
C ASP A 76 -2.46 5.50 -14.01
N VAL A 77 -2.21 4.21 -14.20
CA VAL A 77 -0.87 3.66 -14.34
C VAL A 77 -0.19 4.13 -15.62
N ASN A 78 -0.89 4.06 -16.75
CA ASN A 78 -0.32 4.38 -18.06
C ASN A 78 -0.31 5.87 -18.40
N GLY A 79 -0.93 6.69 -17.60
CA GLY A 79 -0.93 8.15 -17.74
C GLY A 79 -0.07 8.80 -16.66
N THR A 80 -0.69 9.19 -15.56
CA THR A 80 -0.06 9.96 -14.50
C THR A 80 1.15 9.26 -13.87
N VAL A 81 1.00 7.98 -13.50
CA VAL A 81 2.07 7.23 -12.85
C VAL A 81 3.26 7.06 -13.79
N ARG A 82 3.00 6.64 -15.02
CA ARG A 82 4.04 6.45 -16.03
C ARG A 82 4.86 7.74 -16.25
N ARG A 83 4.17 8.86 -16.40
CA ARG A 83 4.85 10.16 -16.60
C ARG A 83 5.69 10.53 -15.38
N ARG A 84 5.16 10.29 -14.18
CA ARG A 84 5.85 10.61 -12.95
C ARG A 84 7.08 9.73 -12.71
N LEU A 85 7.03 8.49 -13.15
CA LEU A 85 8.19 7.59 -13.16
C LEU A 85 9.22 7.95 -14.24
N GLY A 86 8.85 8.77 -15.21
CA GLY A 86 9.72 9.09 -16.33
C GLY A 86 9.97 7.92 -17.27
N SER A 87 9.04 7.00 -17.37
CA SER A 87 9.14 5.79 -18.16
C SER A 87 8.16 5.80 -19.33
N ARG A 88 8.52 5.12 -20.42
CA ARG A 88 7.63 4.96 -21.58
C ARG A 88 6.49 4.01 -21.31
N LYS A 89 6.71 3.04 -20.42
CA LYS A 89 5.71 2.05 -20.01
C LYS A 89 5.75 1.89 -18.50
N ALA A 90 4.60 1.67 -17.91
CA ALA A 90 4.47 1.35 -16.50
C ALA A 90 3.38 0.30 -16.31
N SER A 91 3.50 -0.48 -15.26
CA SER A 91 2.51 -1.48 -14.88
C SER A 91 2.50 -1.69 -13.38
N PHE A 92 1.49 -2.41 -12.89
CA PHE A 92 1.55 -2.94 -11.54
C PHE A 92 2.73 -3.91 -11.47
N ALA A 93 3.45 -3.89 -10.35
CA ALA A 93 4.50 -4.89 -10.10
C ALA A 93 3.86 -6.26 -9.84
N GLY A 94 4.54 -7.31 -10.28
CA GLY A 94 4.09 -8.67 -10.01
C GLY A 94 4.25 -9.07 -8.55
N PHE A 95 3.79 -10.28 -8.19
CA PHE A 95 3.84 -10.76 -6.81
C PHE A 95 5.27 -10.85 -6.27
N ASP A 96 6.17 -11.50 -7.01
CA ASP A 96 7.56 -11.66 -6.58
C ASP A 96 8.30 -10.33 -6.51
N GLU A 97 8.07 -9.48 -7.49
CA GLU A 97 8.68 -8.15 -7.56
C GLU A 97 8.21 -7.26 -6.41
N THR A 98 6.94 -7.30 -6.07
CA THR A 98 6.39 -6.57 -4.92
C THR A 98 7.04 -7.01 -3.62
N GLU A 99 7.15 -8.31 -3.40
CA GLU A 99 7.77 -8.86 -2.20
C GLU A 99 9.26 -8.49 -2.11
N GLU A 100 9.97 -8.59 -3.21
CA GLU A 100 11.39 -8.26 -3.29
C GLU A 100 11.66 -6.77 -3.01
N VAL A 101 10.86 -5.88 -3.58
CA VAL A 101 11.06 -4.43 -3.47
C VAL A 101 10.54 -3.87 -2.15
N THR A 102 9.39 -4.31 -1.69
CA THR A 102 8.73 -3.76 -0.49
C THR A 102 8.96 -4.58 0.78
N GLY A 103 9.29 -5.85 0.64
CA GLY A 103 9.28 -6.81 1.75
C GLY A 103 7.89 -7.22 2.18
N MET A 104 6.87 -6.87 1.40
CA MET A 104 5.45 -7.10 1.70
C MET A 104 4.81 -7.85 0.53
N THR A 105 3.72 -8.58 0.80
CA THR A 105 3.00 -9.33 -0.24
C THR A 105 1.94 -8.46 -0.91
N VAL A 106 1.61 -8.78 -2.16
CA VAL A 106 0.48 -8.14 -2.87
C VAL A 106 -0.80 -8.33 -2.04
N GLY A 107 -1.55 -7.26 -1.86
CA GLY A 107 -2.72 -7.24 -0.97
C GLY A 107 -2.37 -6.90 0.48
N GLY A 108 -1.10 -7.01 0.86
CA GLY A 108 -0.60 -6.66 2.19
C GLY A 108 0.42 -5.54 2.20
N VAL A 109 0.54 -4.78 1.11
CA VAL A 109 1.43 -3.62 1.06
C VAL A 109 0.80 -2.47 1.87
N THR A 110 1.63 -1.84 2.72
CA THR A 110 1.21 -0.69 3.53
C THR A 110 2.09 0.51 3.22
N PRO A 111 1.61 1.75 3.48
CA PRO A 111 2.44 2.94 3.33
C PRO A 111 3.49 3.08 4.44
N PHE A 112 3.40 2.26 5.48
CA PHE A 112 4.31 2.28 6.62
C PHE A 112 5.24 1.08 6.58
N GLY A 113 6.46 1.24 7.08
CA GLY A 113 7.44 0.17 7.11
C GLY A 113 8.11 -0.11 5.76
N LEU A 114 7.95 0.78 4.79
CA LEU A 114 8.59 0.66 3.48
C LEU A 114 10.07 1.05 3.52
N PRO A 115 10.92 0.52 2.59
CA PRO A 115 12.28 1.00 2.44
C PRO A 115 12.31 2.51 2.21
N ARG A 116 13.26 3.21 2.85
CA ARG A 116 13.35 4.67 2.78
C ARG A 116 13.55 5.22 1.38
N ALA A 117 14.27 4.50 0.54
CA ALA A 117 14.57 4.92 -0.82
C ALA A 117 13.39 4.73 -1.78
N LEU A 118 12.37 4.02 -1.37
CA LEU A 118 11.20 3.75 -2.20
C LEU A 118 10.21 4.92 -2.13
N PRO A 119 9.93 5.61 -3.26
CA PRO A 119 8.96 6.70 -3.25
C PRO A 119 7.56 6.22 -2.86
N LEU A 120 6.89 7.02 -2.05
CA LEU A 120 5.48 6.84 -1.69
C LEU A 120 4.70 8.02 -2.23
N TRP A 121 3.77 7.76 -3.15
CA TRP A 121 2.90 8.78 -3.73
C TRP A 121 1.48 8.61 -3.22
N ILE A 122 0.94 9.66 -2.65
CA ILE A 122 -0.37 9.62 -2.00
C ILE A 122 -1.35 10.43 -2.84
N ASP A 123 -2.45 9.81 -3.24
CA ASP A 123 -3.53 10.51 -3.92
C ASP A 123 -4.17 11.54 -2.97
N GLY A 124 -4.46 12.74 -3.50
CA GLY A 124 -4.99 13.84 -2.68
C GLY A 124 -6.28 13.51 -1.96
N ALA A 125 -7.12 12.65 -2.54
CA ALA A 125 -8.37 12.24 -1.91
C ALA A 125 -8.15 11.48 -0.59
N VAL A 126 -7.03 10.78 -0.44
CA VAL A 126 -6.67 10.10 0.82
C VAL A 126 -6.51 11.13 1.94
N MET A 127 -5.90 12.27 1.63
CA MET A 127 -5.62 13.32 2.62
C MET A 127 -6.87 14.08 3.05
N GLU A 128 -7.99 13.91 2.37
CA GLU A 128 -9.28 14.55 2.69
C GLU A 128 -10.11 13.71 3.66
N ARG A 129 -9.72 12.48 3.96
CA ARG A 129 -10.46 11.60 4.88
C ARG A 129 -9.99 11.81 6.31
N GLU A 130 -10.92 11.73 7.25
CA GLU A 130 -10.61 11.83 8.68
C GLU A 130 -9.90 10.57 9.20
N THR A 131 -10.29 9.43 8.66
CA THR A 131 -9.79 8.11 9.08
C THR A 131 -9.48 7.27 7.87
#